data_adef206d6efa2ab5461f8520c47eabaf
#
_entry.id   adef206d6efa2ab5461f8520c47eabaf
#
_cell.length_a   1.000
_cell.length_b   1.000
_cell.length_c   1.000
_cell.angle_alpha   90.00
_cell.angle_beta   90.00
_cell.angle_gamma   90.00
#
_symmetry.space_group_name_H-M   'P 1'
#
loop_
_entity.id
_entity.type
_entity.pdbx_description
1 polymer ?
#
loop_
_entity_poly.entity_id
_entity_poly.type
_entity_poly.pdbx_seq_one_letter_code
_entity_poly.pdbx_strand_id
1 'polypeptide(L)'
;ENIFNNHMNHMTDVGTKGLDLYCWESNEQWRFVNSARPTGKMNQAIIISNMQPKEKEYMLYLPLYDGLVSLAIGVDSLATIDQPLIDYPICKKPVVFYGTSILQGGCASRPGMAHTNIISRRLNRECINLGFSGNALLDLEVAKVISEVDASVFVLDFVPNASVEQMKERMETFYRIIRSKHPDIPIIFIED
;
A
#
# COMPACT_ATOMS: atom_id res chain seq x y z
N GLU A 1 15.75 -5.91 9.42
CA GLU A 1 15.59 -6.90 10.51
C GLU A 1 14.15 -6.94 10.93
N ASN A 2 13.47 -8.07 10.69
CA ASN A 2 12.09 -8.25 11.15
C ASN A 2 12.06 -8.27 12.66
N ILE A 3 11.58 -7.21 13.27
CA ILE A 3 11.34 -7.15 14.71
C ILE A 3 9.98 -7.82 14.96
N PHE A 4 9.94 -9.15 14.76
CA PHE A 4 8.72 -9.93 14.93
C PHE A 4 8.08 -9.76 16.32
N ASN A 5 8.86 -9.35 17.29
CA ASN A 5 8.41 -9.16 18.68
C ASN A 5 7.83 -7.76 18.96
N ASN A 6 7.82 -6.85 18.00
CA ASN A 6 7.21 -5.52 18.19
C ASN A 6 5.70 -5.61 17.99
N HIS A 7 4.99 -6.10 19.01
CA HIS A 7 3.54 -5.96 19.06
C HIS A 7 3.18 -4.52 19.43
N MET A 8 2.35 -3.91 18.63
CA MET A 8 1.73 -2.64 18.94
C MET A 8 0.29 -2.88 19.39
N ASN A 9 -0.05 -2.47 20.62
CA ASN A 9 -1.36 -2.78 21.21
C ASN A 9 -2.57 -2.28 20.41
N HIS A 10 -2.36 -1.31 19.53
CA HIS A 10 -3.40 -0.68 18.69
C HIS A 10 -3.41 -1.21 17.27
N MET A 11 -2.53 -2.15 16.90
CA MET A 11 -2.44 -2.68 15.55
C MET A 11 -2.49 -4.22 15.55
N THR A 12 -3.19 -4.78 14.59
CA THR A 12 -3.23 -6.23 14.43
C THR A 12 -1.93 -6.76 13.82
N ASP A 13 -1.47 -7.93 14.25
CA ASP A 13 -0.33 -8.60 13.62
C ASP A 13 -0.58 -8.92 12.15
N VAL A 14 -1.83 -9.24 11.79
CA VAL A 14 -2.20 -9.47 10.40
C VAL A 14 -2.04 -8.21 9.56
N GLY A 15 -2.40 -7.04 10.09
CA GLY A 15 -2.22 -5.76 9.40
C GLY A 15 -0.76 -5.41 9.21
N THR A 16 0.04 -5.53 10.28
CA THR A 16 1.46 -5.14 10.25
C THR A 16 2.35 -6.11 9.50
N LYS A 17 2.07 -7.42 9.57
CA LYS A 17 3.00 -8.51 9.19
C LYS A 17 2.38 -9.55 8.26
N GLY A 18 1.05 -9.57 8.12
CA GLY A 18 0.33 -10.58 7.35
C GLY A 18 0.22 -10.29 5.86
N LEU A 19 -0.40 -11.23 5.16
CA LEU A 19 -0.70 -11.12 3.73
C LEU A 19 -2.21 -11.23 3.54
N ASP A 20 -2.76 -10.49 2.57
CA ASP A 20 -4.17 -10.58 2.17
C ASP A 20 -4.30 -11.01 0.72
N LEU A 21 -5.10 -12.03 0.49
CA LEU A 21 -5.44 -12.50 -0.85
C LEU A 21 -6.83 -12.02 -1.25
N TYR A 22 -6.91 -11.48 -2.45
CA TYR A 22 -8.14 -11.11 -3.14
C TYR A 22 -8.24 -11.88 -4.45
N CYS A 23 -9.47 -12.17 -4.88
CA CYS A 23 -9.78 -12.80 -6.16
C CYS A 23 -10.66 -11.88 -6.98
N TRP A 24 -10.42 -11.80 -8.28
CA TRP A 24 -11.30 -11.11 -9.22
C TRP A 24 -12.53 -11.95 -9.51
N GLU A 25 -13.68 -11.33 -9.43
CA GLU A 25 -14.95 -12.00 -9.72
C GLU A 25 -15.62 -11.48 -11.01
N SER A 26 -16.58 -12.26 -11.49
CA SER A 26 -17.29 -11.98 -12.74
C SER A 26 -18.09 -10.67 -12.76
N ASN A 27 -18.29 -10.04 -11.60
CA ASN A 27 -18.91 -8.71 -11.47
C ASN A 27 -17.90 -7.56 -11.50
N GLU A 28 -16.69 -7.82 -11.98
CA GLU A 28 -15.58 -6.85 -12.09
C GLU A 28 -15.18 -6.22 -10.75
N GLN A 29 -15.12 -7.05 -9.71
CA GLN A 29 -14.72 -6.61 -8.37
C GLN A 29 -13.71 -7.55 -7.73
N TRP A 30 -12.77 -6.96 -7.03
CA TRP A 30 -11.85 -7.68 -6.15
C TRP A 30 -12.55 -8.07 -4.85
N ARG A 31 -12.66 -9.34 -4.58
CA ARG A 31 -13.19 -9.87 -3.33
C ARG A 31 -12.13 -10.48 -2.46
N PHE A 32 -12.22 -10.19 -1.18
CA PHE A 32 -11.36 -10.79 -0.17
C PHE A 32 -11.58 -12.31 -0.11
N VAL A 33 -10.49 -13.05 -0.09
CA VAL A 33 -10.48 -14.51 0.02
C VAL A 33 -10.09 -14.94 1.43
N ASN A 34 -8.86 -14.61 1.84
CA ASN A 34 -8.33 -14.97 3.16
C ASN A 34 -7.04 -14.20 3.43
N SER A 35 -6.56 -14.30 4.69
CA SER A 35 -5.29 -13.73 5.12
C SER A 35 -4.33 -14.81 5.58
N ALA A 36 -3.04 -14.67 5.27
CA ALA A 36 -1.99 -15.42 5.92
C ALA A 36 -1.59 -14.70 7.22
N ARG A 37 -1.76 -15.38 8.36
CA ARG A 37 -1.43 -14.85 9.68
C ARG A 37 0.04 -15.11 9.99
N PRO A 38 0.79 -14.11 10.46
CA PRO A 38 2.17 -14.30 10.84
C PRO A 38 2.27 -15.09 12.16
N THR A 39 3.18 -16.05 12.20
CA THR A 39 3.47 -16.85 13.40
C THR A 39 4.93 -16.80 13.82
N GLY A 40 5.79 -16.20 13.00
CA GLY A 40 7.23 -16.07 13.22
C GLY A 40 7.94 -15.38 12.06
N LYS A 41 9.25 -15.43 12.05
CA LYS A 41 10.07 -14.87 10.95
C LYS A 41 9.89 -15.64 9.63
N MET A 42 9.66 -16.94 9.72
CA MET A 42 9.31 -17.80 8.59
C MET A 42 7.87 -18.28 8.77
N ASN A 43 7.06 -18.07 7.77
CA ASN A 43 5.65 -18.40 7.80
C ASN A 43 5.29 -19.25 6.59
N GLN A 44 4.48 -20.26 6.80
CA GLN A 44 3.82 -21.02 5.75
C GLN A 44 2.34 -21.13 6.07
N ALA A 45 1.49 -20.75 5.15
CA ALA A 45 0.05 -20.78 5.35
C ALA A 45 -0.66 -21.28 4.09
N ILE A 46 -1.64 -22.13 4.29
CA ILE A 46 -2.61 -22.47 3.24
C ILE A 46 -3.67 -21.38 3.25
N ILE A 47 -3.69 -20.56 2.20
CA ILE A 47 -4.65 -19.45 2.11
C ILE A 47 -5.97 -19.91 1.50
N ILE A 48 -5.92 -20.83 0.54
CA ILE A 48 -7.11 -21.42 -0.10
C ILE A 48 -6.98 -22.93 -0.12
N SER A 49 -8.10 -23.62 0.11
CA SER A 49 -8.22 -25.06 -0.07
C SER A 49 -9.52 -25.39 -0.81
N ASN A 50 -9.61 -26.59 -1.36
CA ASN A 50 -10.80 -27.12 -2.04
C ASN A 50 -11.30 -26.22 -3.19
N MET A 51 -10.35 -25.68 -3.96
CA MET A 51 -10.67 -24.85 -5.13
C MET A 51 -11.24 -25.72 -6.26
N GLN A 52 -12.21 -25.16 -6.97
CA GLN A 52 -12.60 -25.74 -8.25
C GLN A 52 -11.52 -25.45 -9.30
N PRO A 53 -11.22 -26.40 -10.20
CA PRO A 53 -10.26 -26.21 -11.28
C PRO A 53 -10.80 -25.19 -12.29
N LYS A 54 -10.49 -23.92 -12.05
CA LYS A 54 -10.91 -22.80 -12.89
C LYS A 54 -9.82 -21.74 -12.84
N GLU A 55 -9.53 -21.15 -14.00
CA GLU A 55 -8.67 -19.97 -14.09
C GLU A 55 -9.26 -18.80 -13.33
N LYS A 56 -8.41 -18.13 -12.55
CA LYS A 56 -8.80 -16.99 -11.71
C LYS A 56 -7.66 -16.02 -11.57
N GLU A 57 -8.02 -14.75 -11.48
CA GLU A 57 -7.09 -13.67 -11.18
C GLU A 57 -6.99 -13.43 -9.68
N TYR A 58 -5.78 -13.23 -9.19
CA TYR A 58 -5.51 -12.99 -7.78
C TYR A 58 -4.66 -11.75 -7.57
N MET A 59 -4.90 -11.06 -6.46
CA MET A 59 -4.11 -9.96 -5.97
C MET A 59 -3.68 -10.25 -4.54
N LEU A 60 -2.38 -10.19 -4.28
CA LEU A 60 -1.82 -10.40 -2.95
C LEU A 60 -1.28 -9.08 -2.40
N TYR A 61 -1.87 -8.61 -1.29
CA TYR A 61 -1.35 -7.48 -0.55
C TYR A 61 -0.30 -7.92 0.46
N LEU A 62 0.81 -7.17 0.49
CA LEU A 62 1.95 -7.42 1.36
C LEU A 62 1.77 -6.71 2.71
N PRO A 63 2.60 -7.04 3.74
CA PRO A 63 2.54 -6.40 5.04
C PRO A 63 2.65 -4.88 4.97
N LEU A 64 1.94 -4.18 5.87
CA LEU A 64 1.94 -2.71 5.87
C LEU A 64 3.15 -2.10 6.59
N TYR A 65 3.77 -2.84 7.50
CA TYR A 65 4.85 -2.33 8.35
C TYR A 65 6.12 -3.16 8.27
N ASP A 66 6.01 -4.47 8.39
CA ASP A 66 7.19 -5.35 8.36
C ASP A 66 7.66 -5.61 6.94
N GLY A 67 8.96 -5.58 6.75
CA GLY A 67 9.58 -5.92 5.46
C GLY A 67 9.44 -7.40 5.13
N LEU A 68 9.29 -7.71 3.85
CA LEU A 68 9.28 -9.07 3.30
C LEU A 68 10.63 -9.35 2.65
N VAL A 69 11.35 -10.37 3.13
CA VAL A 69 12.66 -10.76 2.58
C VAL A 69 12.49 -11.66 1.37
N SER A 70 11.54 -12.59 1.44
CA SER A 70 11.23 -13.50 0.34
C SER A 70 9.77 -13.93 0.39
N LEU A 71 9.20 -14.21 -0.77
CA LEU A 71 7.85 -14.75 -0.93
C LEU A 71 7.88 -15.90 -1.92
N ALA A 72 7.25 -17.00 -1.55
CA ALA A 72 7.00 -18.12 -2.44
C ALA A 72 5.52 -18.45 -2.45
N ILE A 73 4.96 -18.66 -3.62
CA ILE A 73 3.57 -19.04 -3.82
C ILE A 73 3.54 -20.50 -4.29
N GLY A 74 2.94 -21.37 -3.46
CA GLY A 74 2.72 -22.76 -3.79
C GLY A 74 1.33 -22.97 -4.38
N VAL A 75 1.25 -23.72 -5.45
CA VAL A 75 0.00 -24.18 -6.09
C VAL A 75 0.01 -25.69 -6.23
N ASP A 76 -1.15 -26.27 -6.54
CA ASP A 76 -1.23 -27.69 -6.90
C ASP A 76 -0.26 -28.02 -8.06
N SER A 77 0.31 -29.23 -8.05
CA SER A 77 1.30 -29.65 -9.05
C SER A 77 0.76 -29.68 -10.49
N LEU A 78 -0.55 -29.71 -10.65
CA LEU A 78 -1.22 -29.68 -11.96
C LEU A 78 -1.69 -28.27 -12.35
N ALA A 79 -1.52 -27.27 -11.45
CA ALA A 79 -1.87 -25.88 -11.72
C ALA A 79 -0.71 -25.09 -12.28
N THR A 80 -1.01 -24.03 -13.01
CA THR A 80 -0.06 -23.05 -13.53
C THR A 80 -0.30 -21.68 -12.91
N ILE A 81 0.76 -20.88 -12.83
CA ILE A 81 0.67 -19.44 -12.52
C ILE A 81 1.19 -18.71 -13.76
N ASP A 82 0.40 -17.79 -14.25
CA ASP A 82 0.72 -17.01 -15.43
C ASP A 82 0.53 -15.52 -15.19
N GLN A 83 0.82 -14.71 -16.20
CA GLN A 83 0.57 -13.26 -16.18
C GLN A 83 -0.92 -12.98 -16.09
N PRO A 84 -1.33 -11.90 -15.39
CA PRO A 84 -2.72 -11.50 -15.34
C PRO A 84 -3.31 -11.28 -16.73
N LEU A 85 -4.56 -11.73 -16.93
CA LEU A 85 -5.32 -11.52 -18.15
C LEU A 85 -6.16 -10.24 -18.11
N ILE A 86 -6.34 -9.67 -16.91
CA ILE A 86 -7.10 -8.43 -16.72
C ILE A 86 -6.16 -7.23 -16.68
N ASP A 87 -6.59 -6.13 -17.30
CA ASP A 87 -5.91 -4.85 -17.17
C ASP A 87 -6.16 -4.25 -15.78
N TYR A 88 -5.18 -4.43 -14.88
CA TYR A 88 -5.18 -3.81 -13.57
C TYR A 88 -3.79 -3.29 -13.21
N PRO A 89 -3.69 -2.04 -12.85
CA PRO A 89 -4.74 -1.00 -12.92
C PRO A 89 -5.02 -0.54 -14.36
N ILE A 90 -6.27 -0.18 -14.65
CA ILE A 90 -6.68 0.35 -15.97
C ILE A 90 -5.96 1.68 -16.27
N CYS A 91 -5.75 2.50 -15.25
CA CYS A 91 -5.08 3.80 -15.40
C CYS A 91 -3.59 3.68 -15.12
N LYS A 92 -2.77 4.00 -16.12
CA LYS A 92 -1.31 3.91 -16.03
C LYS A 92 -0.67 4.88 -15.04
N LYS A 93 -1.29 6.07 -14.83
CA LYS A 93 -0.73 7.07 -13.90
C LYS A 93 -1.25 6.84 -12.48
N PRO A 94 -0.39 6.53 -11.52
CA PRO A 94 -0.78 6.25 -10.14
C PRO A 94 -1.27 7.50 -9.40
N VAL A 95 -1.95 7.27 -8.27
CA VAL A 95 -2.09 8.26 -7.20
C VAL A 95 -0.93 8.08 -6.24
N VAL A 96 -0.16 9.13 -6.00
CA VAL A 96 0.97 9.09 -5.05
C VAL A 96 0.54 9.69 -3.73
N PHE A 97 0.67 8.90 -2.68
CA PHE A 97 0.39 9.31 -1.31
C PHE A 97 1.70 9.44 -0.53
N TYR A 98 1.91 10.58 0.11
CA TYR A 98 2.99 10.82 1.07
C TYR A 98 2.40 11.20 2.41
N GLY A 99 2.81 10.53 3.48
CA GLY A 99 2.25 10.87 4.79
C GLY A 99 2.68 10.02 5.96
N THR A 100 1.82 9.98 6.95
CA THR A 100 2.06 9.49 8.31
C THR A 100 1.84 7.97 8.45
N SER A 101 1.84 7.49 9.71
CA SER A 101 1.43 6.12 10.06
C SER A 101 -0.01 5.81 9.67
N ILE A 102 -0.89 6.80 9.69
CA ILE A 102 -2.29 6.65 9.28
C ILE A 102 -2.33 6.30 7.79
N LEU A 103 -1.58 7.04 6.99
CA LEU A 103 -1.45 6.77 5.57
C LEU A 103 -0.79 5.41 5.30
N GLN A 104 0.27 5.05 6.02
CA GLN A 104 0.92 3.75 5.91
C GLN A 104 -0.06 2.58 6.08
N GLY A 105 -1.14 2.81 6.78
CA GLY A 105 -2.19 1.85 7.06
C GLY A 105 -2.29 1.49 8.53
N GLY A 106 -1.86 2.39 9.42
CA GLY A 106 -1.99 2.24 10.86
C GLY A 106 -3.42 1.86 11.26
N CYS A 107 -3.55 0.88 12.15
CA CYS A 107 -4.81 0.30 12.65
C CYS A 107 -5.68 -0.42 11.59
N ALA A 108 -5.22 -0.57 10.35
CA ALA A 108 -5.90 -1.45 9.41
C ALA A 108 -5.87 -2.90 9.92
N SER A 109 -7.02 -3.57 9.90
CA SER A 109 -7.16 -4.94 10.43
C SER A 109 -6.33 -5.97 9.66
N ARG A 110 -6.00 -5.68 8.40
CA ARG A 110 -5.21 -6.50 7.49
C ARG A 110 -4.73 -5.64 6.31
N PRO A 111 -3.71 -6.06 5.54
CA PRO A 111 -3.10 -5.23 4.49
C PRO A 111 -4.07 -4.65 3.46
N GLY A 112 -4.98 -5.45 2.94
CA GLY A 112 -5.94 -4.99 1.95
C GLY A 112 -6.98 -3.99 2.47
N MET A 113 -7.00 -3.73 3.79
CA MET A 113 -7.88 -2.75 4.43
C MET A 113 -7.21 -1.41 4.69
N ALA A 114 -5.92 -1.23 4.36
CA ALA A 114 -5.36 0.11 4.28
C ALA A 114 -6.19 0.95 3.30
N HIS A 115 -6.49 2.20 3.67
CA HIS A 115 -7.39 3.04 2.86
C HIS A 115 -6.86 3.26 1.44
N THR A 116 -5.55 3.36 1.24
CA THR A 116 -4.94 3.44 -0.08
C THR A 116 -5.22 2.21 -0.94
N ASN A 117 -5.20 1.02 -0.34
CA ASN A 117 -5.53 -0.23 -1.02
C ASN A 117 -7.03 -0.35 -1.34
N ILE A 118 -7.89 0.20 -0.47
CA ILE A 118 -9.35 0.30 -0.75
C ILE A 118 -9.60 1.25 -1.91
N ILE A 119 -8.95 2.43 -1.90
CA ILE A 119 -9.06 3.43 -2.96
C ILE A 119 -8.57 2.83 -4.29
N SER A 120 -7.42 2.17 -4.27
CA SER A 120 -6.85 1.51 -5.45
C SER A 120 -7.84 0.55 -6.11
N ARG A 121 -8.44 -0.36 -5.32
CA ARG A 121 -9.46 -1.29 -5.85
C ARG A 121 -10.73 -0.61 -6.35
N ARG A 122 -11.19 0.45 -5.67
CA ARG A 122 -12.41 1.17 -6.06
C ARG A 122 -12.24 1.98 -7.34
N LEU A 123 -11.07 2.58 -7.51
CA LEU A 123 -10.78 3.42 -8.68
C LEU A 123 -10.16 2.63 -9.83
N ASN A 124 -9.86 1.35 -9.61
CA ASN A 124 -9.05 0.53 -10.52
C ASN A 124 -7.78 1.28 -10.96
N ARG A 125 -7.06 1.82 -9.97
CA ARG A 125 -5.88 2.67 -10.18
C ARG A 125 -4.81 2.33 -9.17
N GLU A 126 -3.57 2.28 -9.62
CA GLU A 126 -2.45 2.11 -8.70
C GLU A 126 -2.37 3.25 -7.69
N CYS A 127 -2.17 2.91 -6.42
CA CYS A 127 -1.89 3.83 -5.35
C CYS A 127 -0.50 3.52 -4.78
N ILE A 128 0.44 4.43 -4.98
CA ILE A 128 1.77 4.35 -4.37
C ILE A 128 1.65 4.93 -2.97
N ASN A 129 1.79 4.07 -1.97
CA ASN A 129 1.69 4.44 -0.57
C ASN A 129 3.09 4.68 0.00
N LEU A 130 3.41 5.93 0.27
CA LEU A 130 4.63 6.38 0.93
C LEU A 130 4.30 6.94 2.31
N GLY A 131 3.63 6.12 3.13
CA GLY A 131 3.40 6.39 4.54
C GLY A 131 4.65 6.07 5.36
N PHE A 132 5.09 7.04 6.14
CA PHE A 132 6.28 6.96 7.00
C PHE A 132 5.89 7.18 8.45
N SER A 133 5.65 6.10 9.18
CA SER A 133 5.19 6.16 10.58
C SER A 133 6.09 7.03 11.46
N GLY A 134 5.56 8.14 11.98
CA GLY A 134 6.30 9.11 12.79
C GLY A 134 7.32 9.95 12.02
N ASN A 135 7.45 9.79 10.69
CA ASN A 135 8.55 10.37 9.90
C ASN A 135 8.08 11.11 8.63
N ALA A 136 6.82 11.48 8.54
CA ALA A 136 6.37 12.38 7.47
C ALA A 136 6.73 13.84 7.83
N LEU A 137 8.02 14.18 7.75
CA LEU A 137 8.60 15.43 8.25
C LEU A 137 8.93 16.45 7.15
N LEU A 138 8.34 16.28 5.97
CA LEU A 138 8.56 17.13 4.80
C LEU A 138 10.03 17.16 4.35
N ASP A 139 10.69 16.01 4.35
CA ASP A 139 12.07 15.89 3.89
C ASP A 139 12.16 16.19 2.40
N LEU A 140 12.99 17.19 2.03
CA LEU A 140 13.06 17.69 0.66
C LEU A 140 13.62 16.65 -0.32
N GLU A 141 14.43 15.70 0.18
CA GLU A 141 14.91 14.59 -0.63
C GLU A 141 13.78 13.65 -1.04
N VAL A 142 12.81 13.44 -0.14
CA VAL A 142 11.59 12.67 -0.46
C VAL A 142 10.76 13.41 -1.50
N ALA A 143 10.61 14.74 -1.38
CA ALA A 143 9.92 15.55 -2.40
C ALA A 143 10.54 15.38 -3.79
N LYS A 144 11.89 15.36 -3.88
CA LYS A 144 12.60 15.14 -5.15
C LYS A 144 12.28 13.76 -5.73
N VAL A 145 12.32 12.71 -4.89
CA VAL A 145 12.04 11.33 -5.35
C VAL A 145 10.60 11.20 -5.84
N ILE A 146 9.62 11.66 -5.06
CA ILE A 146 8.21 11.54 -5.45
C ILE A 146 7.89 12.39 -6.68
N SER A 147 8.59 13.49 -6.89
CA SER A 147 8.42 14.34 -8.09
C SER A 147 8.88 13.67 -9.40
N GLU A 148 9.60 12.55 -9.33
CA GLU A 148 9.98 11.78 -10.53
C GLU A 148 8.84 10.86 -11.01
N VAL A 149 7.81 10.64 -10.20
CA VAL A 149 6.70 9.76 -10.55
C VAL A 149 5.73 10.49 -11.47
N ASP A 150 5.42 9.92 -12.63
CA ASP A 150 4.37 10.44 -13.53
C ASP A 150 2.99 10.14 -12.95
N ALA A 151 2.63 10.87 -11.90
CA ALA A 151 1.41 10.69 -11.13
C ALA A 151 0.18 11.33 -11.80
N SER A 152 -1.00 10.85 -11.43
CA SER A 152 -2.26 11.52 -11.75
C SER A 152 -2.70 12.51 -10.67
N VAL A 153 -2.33 12.24 -9.42
CA VAL A 153 -2.63 13.06 -8.23
C VAL A 153 -1.55 12.82 -7.20
N PHE A 154 -1.15 13.86 -6.49
CA PHE A 154 -0.37 13.77 -5.25
C PHE A 154 -1.26 14.06 -4.05
N VAL A 155 -1.17 13.24 -3.02
CA VAL A 155 -1.91 13.39 -1.76
C VAL A 155 -0.91 13.49 -0.62
N LEU A 156 -0.93 14.57 0.13
CA LEU A 156 0.04 14.91 1.16
C LEU A 156 -0.65 14.94 2.53
N ASP A 157 -0.28 14.01 3.41
CA ASP A 157 -0.83 13.78 4.76
C ASP A 157 0.31 13.77 5.77
N PHE A 158 0.82 14.94 6.16
CA PHE A 158 1.98 15.07 7.03
C PHE A 158 1.69 15.78 8.36
N VAL A 159 0.54 16.44 8.47
CA VAL A 159 0.19 17.30 9.61
C VAL A 159 0.36 16.60 10.97
N PRO A 160 -0.03 15.32 11.16
CA PRO A 160 0.15 14.67 12.45
C PRO A 160 1.61 14.41 12.87
N ASN A 161 2.57 14.49 11.95
CA ASN A 161 3.99 14.22 12.24
C ASN A 161 4.86 15.47 12.22
N ALA A 162 4.60 16.41 11.29
CA ALA A 162 5.42 17.59 11.12
C ALA A 162 5.08 18.66 12.16
N SER A 163 6.08 19.20 12.86
CA SER A 163 5.86 20.35 13.74
C SER A 163 5.51 21.61 12.97
N VAL A 164 4.91 22.59 13.67
CA VAL A 164 4.58 23.89 13.07
C VAL A 164 5.82 24.57 12.48
N GLU A 165 6.96 24.45 13.15
CA GLU A 165 8.24 25.00 12.69
C GLU A 165 8.70 24.30 11.40
N GLN A 166 8.65 22.98 11.36
CA GLN A 166 8.99 22.21 10.16
C GLN A 166 8.06 22.54 8.99
N MET A 167 6.76 22.67 9.25
CA MET A 167 5.80 23.08 8.21
C MET A 167 6.13 24.48 7.67
N LYS A 168 6.38 25.45 8.54
CA LYS A 168 6.78 26.82 8.12
C LYS A 168 8.07 26.85 7.32
N GLU A 169 9.04 26.01 7.67
CA GLU A 169 10.34 25.95 7.03
C GLU A 169 10.30 25.22 5.68
N ARG A 170 9.55 24.10 5.59
CA ARG A 170 9.76 23.11 4.50
C ARG A 170 8.57 22.97 3.55
N MET A 171 7.32 23.23 4.01
CA MET A 171 6.12 22.90 3.25
C MET A 171 6.09 23.58 1.87
N GLU A 172 6.42 24.87 1.81
CA GLU A 172 6.41 25.60 0.54
C GLU A 172 7.45 25.04 -0.43
N THR A 173 8.67 24.75 0.06
CA THR A 173 9.73 24.18 -0.78
C THR A 173 9.39 22.78 -1.23
N PHE A 174 8.85 21.94 -0.34
CA PHE A 174 8.37 20.60 -0.66
C PHE A 174 7.32 20.64 -1.79
N TYR A 175 6.31 21.49 -1.63
CA TYR A 175 5.28 21.72 -2.65
C TYR A 175 5.88 22.19 -3.98
N ARG A 176 6.80 23.18 -3.95
CA ARG A 176 7.41 23.74 -5.16
C ARG A 176 8.25 22.73 -5.93
N ILE A 177 8.93 21.82 -5.25
CA ILE A 177 9.67 20.72 -5.89
C ILE A 177 8.71 19.86 -6.73
N ILE A 178 7.61 19.42 -6.15
CA ILE A 178 6.61 18.61 -6.89
C ILE A 178 5.98 19.44 -8.00
N ARG A 179 5.52 20.64 -7.70
CA ARG A 179 4.82 21.52 -8.66
C ARG A 179 5.69 21.90 -9.86
N SER A 180 7.00 22.06 -9.66
CA SER A 180 7.93 22.42 -10.76
C SER A 180 7.99 21.36 -11.87
N LYS A 181 7.81 20.08 -11.53
CA LYS A 181 7.78 18.99 -12.50
C LYS A 181 6.35 18.64 -12.96
N HIS A 182 5.36 18.96 -12.15
CA HIS A 182 3.96 18.65 -12.39
C HIS A 182 3.10 19.92 -12.32
N PRO A 183 3.19 20.83 -13.29
CA PRO A 183 2.53 22.14 -13.22
C PRO A 183 1.00 22.04 -13.09
N ASP A 184 0.37 21.04 -13.70
CA ASP A 184 -1.08 20.91 -13.81
C ASP A 184 -1.69 19.77 -13.01
N ILE A 185 -0.85 18.89 -12.42
CA ILE A 185 -1.35 17.74 -11.66
C ILE A 185 -1.93 18.19 -10.32
N PRO A 186 -3.13 17.71 -9.93
CA PRO A 186 -3.70 18.01 -8.62
C PRO A 186 -2.78 17.59 -7.47
N ILE A 187 -2.61 18.47 -6.49
CA ILE A 187 -1.95 18.19 -5.22
C ILE A 187 -2.98 18.45 -4.12
N ILE A 188 -3.31 17.42 -3.37
CA ILE A 188 -4.30 17.45 -2.28
C ILE A 188 -3.54 17.43 -0.97
N PHE A 189 -3.85 18.35 -0.07
CA PHE A 189 -3.42 18.35 1.31
C PHE A 189 -4.53 17.77 2.17
N ILE A 190 -4.18 16.86 3.07
CA ILE A 190 -5.09 16.33 4.08
C ILE A 190 -4.81 17.08 5.38
N GLU A 191 -5.86 17.65 5.95
CA GLU A 191 -5.88 18.28 7.27
C GLU A 191 -6.63 17.36 8.23
N ASP A 192 -6.17 17.28 9.49
CA ASP A 192 -6.82 16.54 10.58
C ASP A 192 -7.79 17.42 11.36
#